data_681adeab6d19d613194fc2119d3c081a
#
_entry.id   681adeab6d19d613194fc2119d3c081a
#
_cell.length_a   1.000
_cell.length_b   1.000
_cell.length_c   1.000
_cell.angle_alpha   90.00
_cell.angle_beta   90.00
_cell.angle_gamma   90.00
#
_symmetry.space_group_name_H-M   'P 1'
#
loop_
_entity.id
_entity.type
_entity.pdbx_description
1 polymer ?
#
loop_
_entity_poly.entity_id
_entity_poly.type
_entity_poly.pdbx_seq_one_letter_code
_entity_poly.pdbx_strand_id
1 'polypeptide(L)'
;MERLHELGWIEGRTIAIEYRWAEGRSERFAEIAAEFVRLKVDVIVTGQSAVPALKQVTSVIQIVMAVANDPVGGGLVATLARPGGNVTGLSLQTPDLAGKRLELLREVVPGLRRLAVLANVANTATAPEVDEVAAAAGTLGLEVVILGARRGEDIAPAFEAHKERADALYVTADGLFNTHRVRINTLVLGARLPTISGWREFVEAGSLMSYGQTTRTCSGAPAIMSTRFCVGSSPATSRSSSRPSSISSST
;
A
#
# COMPACT_ATOMS: atom_id res chain seq x y z
N MET A 1 0.73 -16.19 -3.93
CA MET A 1 0.48 -17.63 -3.60
C MET A 1 1.52 -18.56 -4.24
N GLU A 2 1.81 -18.38 -5.51
CA GLU A 2 2.80 -19.20 -6.25
C GLU A 2 4.15 -19.30 -5.52
N ARG A 3 4.73 -18.18 -5.10
CA ARG A 3 6.01 -18.16 -4.38
C ARG A 3 5.98 -18.84 -3.00
N LEU A 4 4.87 -18.79 -2.29
CA LEU A 4 4.71 -19.54 -1.03
C LEU A 4 4.69 -21.04 -1.30
N HIS A 5 3.99 -21.44 -2.36
CA HIS A 5 3.95 -22.85 -2.78
C HIS A 5 5.32 -23.38 -3.18
N GLU A 6 6.12 -22.63 -3.95
CA GLU A 6 7.51 -22.97 -4.30
C GLU A 6 8.41 -23.13 -3.05
N LEU A 7 8.11 -22.40 -1.98
CA LEU A 7 8.82 -22.47 -0.70
C LEU A 7 8.29 -23.58 0.23
N GLY A 8 7.34 -24.40 -0.24
CA GLY A 8 6.77 -25.50 0.52
C GLY A 8 5.59 -25.12 1.42
N TRP A 9 5.12 -23.87 1.34
CA TRP A 9 3.95 -23.42 2.08
C TRP A 9 2.67 -23.66 1.27
N ILE A 10 1.91 -24.68 1.66
CA ILE A 10 0.72 -25.14 0.94
C ILE A 10 -0.49 -24.85 1.80
N GLU A 11 -1.42 -24.02 1.29
CA GLU A 11 -2.65 -23.67 1.99
C GLU A 11 -3.48 -24.92 2.31
N GLY A 12 -3.98 -24.99 3.54
CA GLY A 12 -4.72 -26.15 4.05
C GLY A 12 -3.85 -27.35 4.45
N ARG A 13 -2.51 -27.31 4.24
CA ARG A 13 -1.58 -28.39 4.63
C ARG A 13 -0.49 -27.91 5.58
N THR A 14 0.31 -26.91 5.19
CA THR A 14 1.43 -26.39 5.97
C THR A 14 1.19 -24.96 6.42
N ILE A 15 0.20 -24.28 5.84
CA ILE A 15 -0.21 -22.92 6.21
C ILE A 15 -1.75 -22.82 6.16
N ALA A 16 -2.34 -22.10 7.11
CA ALA A 16 -3.73 -21.67 7.05
C ALA A 16 -3.75 -20.16 6.83
N ILE A 17 -4.52 -19.69 5.86
CA ILE A 17 -4.61 -18.27 5.51
C ILE A 17 -6.02 -17.78 5.78
N GLU A 18 -6.12 -16.73 6.60
CA GLU A 18 -7.36 -16.04 6.92
C GLU A 18 -7.40 -14.69 6.23
N TYR A 19 -8.39 -14.47 5.40
CA TYR A 19 -8.57 -13.21 4.65
C TYR A 19 -9.67 -12.37 5.28
N ARG A 20 -9.39 -11.08 5.46
CA ARG A 20 -10.38 -10.07 5.87
C ARG A 20 -10.25 -8.83 5.00
N TRP A 21 -11.38 -8.28 4.62
CA TRP A 21 -11.47 -7.15 3.72
C TRP A 21 -12.13 -5.97 4.42
N ALA A 22 -11.45 -4.84 4.43
CA ALA A 22 -12.00 -3.60 4.99
C ALA A 22 -12.94 -2.89 4.01
N GLU A 23 -12.94 -3.24 2.71
CA GLU A 23 -13.82 -2.70 1.68
C GLU A 23 -13.77 -1.16 1.57
N GLY A 24 -12.57 -0.58 1.75
CA GLY A 24 -12.36 0.87 1.75
C GLY A 24 -12.84 1.59 3.02
N ARG A 25 -13.25 0.86 4.06
CA ARG A 25 -13.72 1.41 5.34
C ARG A 25 -12.63 1.26 6.41
N SER A 26 -11.97 2.36 6.74
CA SER A 26 -10.85 2.37 7.72
C SER A 26 -11.31 2.01 9.13
N GLU A 27 -12.56 2.30 9.49
CA GLU A 27 -13.15 1.95 10.78
C GLU A 27 -13.18 0.45 11.05
N ARG A 28 -13.17 -0.38 10.01
CA ARG A 28 -13.11 -1.85 10.13
C ARG A 28 -11.74 -2.38 10.54
N PHE A 29 -10.69 -1.58 10.43
CA PHE A 29 -9.34 -2.05 10.78
C PHE A 29 -9.22 -2.48 12.24
N ALA A 30 -9.84 -1.76 13.17
CA ALA A 30 -9.80 -2.09 14.59
C ALA A 30 -10.53 -3.41 14.90
N GLU A 31 -11.70 -3.64 14.28
CA GLU A 31 -12.48 -4.87 14.41
C GLU A 31 -11.68 -6.08 13.88
N ILE A 32 -11.15 -5.96 12.66
CA ILE A 32 -10.35 -7.01 12.01
C ILE A 32 -9.08 -7.31 12.80
N ALA A 33 -8.41 -6.27 13.33
CA ALA A 33 -7.22 -6.43 14.15
C ALA A 33 -7.51 -7.21 15.43
N ALA A 34 -8.61 -6.90 16.12
CA ALA A 34 -9.05 -7.63 17.32
C ALA A 34 -9.42 -9.08 17.00
N GLU A 35 -10.01 -9.33 15.84
CA GLU A 35 -10.32 -10.69 15.38
C GLU A 35 -9.06 -11.53 15.19
N PHE A 36 -8.03 -11.00 14.50
CA PHE A 36 -6.78 -11.72 14.30
C PHE A 36 -6.03 -12.03 15.60
N VAL A 37 -6.10 -11.13 16.59
CA VAL A 37 -5.58 -11.41 17.93
C VAL A 37 -6.33 -12.57 18.59
N ARG A 38 -7.68 -12.60 18.49
CA ARG A 38 -8.48 -13.72 19.03
C ARG A 38 -8.17 -15.05 18.33
N LEU A 39 -7.94 -15.00 17.02
CA LEU A 39 -7.56 -16.17 16.22
C LEU A 39 -6.12 -16.64 16.51
N LYS A 40 -5.32 -15.85 17.26
CA LYS A 40 -3.92 -16.13 17.59
C LYS A 40 -3.10 -16.48 16.35
N VAL A 41 -3.19 -15.65 15.34
CA VAL A 41 -2.41 -15.80 14.11
C VAL A 41 -0.93 -15.54 14.37
N ASP A 42 -0.04 -16.17 13.63
CA ASP A 42 1.40 -16.01 13.82
C ASP A 42 1.96 -14.76 13.13
N VAL A 43 1.40 -14.42 11.95
CA VAL A 43 1.82 -13.29 11.14
C VAL A 43 0.61 -12.61 10.51
N ILE A 44 0.62 -11.30 10.46
CA ILE A 44 -0.38 -10.49 9.75
C ILE A 44 0.31 -9.79 8.58
N VAL A 45 -0.19 -10.00 7.37
CA VAL A 45 0.28 -9.29 6.17
C VAL A 45 -0.77 -8.26 5.76
N THR A 46 -0.36 -7.00 5.60
CA THR A 46 -1.30 -5.90 5.34
C THR A 46 -0.67 -4.74 4.57
N GLY A 47 -1.47 -3.76 4.17
CA GLY A 47 -1.00 -2.45 3.75
C GLY A 47 -0.76 -1.51 4.93
N GLN A 48 -0.06 -0.42 4.70
CA GLN A 48 0.32 0.58 5.72
C GLN A 48 -0.87 1.07 6.55
N SER A 49 -2.02 1.31 5.94
CA SER A 49 -3.19 1.96 6.56
C SER A 49 -3.76 1.20 7.77
N ALA A 50 -3.61 -0.13 7.82
CA ALA A 50 -4.13 -0.93 8.92
C ALA A 50 -3.13 -1.09 10.09
N VAL A 51 -1.86 -0.77 9.89
CA VAL A 51 -0.80 -0.98 10.89
C VAL A 51 -1.05 -0.22 12.19
N PRO A 52 -1.52 1.04 12.20
CA PRO A 52 -1.82 1.73 13.46
C PRO A 52 -2.84 0.98 14.32
N ALA A 53 -3.91 0.46 13.74
CA ALA A 53 -4.92 -0.31 14.46
C ALA A 53 -4.37 -1.65 15.00
N LEU A 54 -3.50 -2.31 14.24
CA LEU A 54 -2.83 -3.54 14.67
C LEU A 54 -1.86 -3.28 15.83
N LYS A 55 -1.07 -2.21 15.78
CA LYS A 55 -0.14 -1.84 16.87
C LYS A 55 -0.85 -1.53 18.19
N GLN A 56 -2.12 -1.11 18.15
CA GLN A 56 -2.91 -0.88 19.36
C GLN A 56 -3.34 -2.17 20.06
N VAL A 57 -3.47 -3.27 19.34
CA VAL A 57 -4.01 -4.53 19.90
C VAL A 57 -2.95 -5.62 20.07
N THR A 58 -1.78 -5.50 19.45
CA THR A 58 -0.69 -6.47 19.60
C THR A 58 0.69 -5.84 19.43
N SER A 59 1.62 -6.27 20.29
CA SER A 59 3.06 -6.01 20.15
C SER A 59 3.86 -7.30 19.90
N VAL A 60 3.17 -8.45 19.82
CA VAL A 60 3.79 -9.78 19.72
C VAL A 60 3.62 -10.38 18.34
N ILE A 61 2.40 -10.30 17.76
CA ILE A 61 2.14 -10.85 16.44
C ILE A 61 2.93 -10.04 15.41
N GLN A 62 3.69 -10.73 14.56
CA GLN A 62 4.49 -10.08 13.53
C GLN A 62 3.59 -9.45 12.46
N ILE A 63 3.83 -8.19 12.14
CA ILE A 63 3.08 -7.43 11.14
C ILE A 63 4.00 -7.15 9.96
N VAL A 64 3.65 -7.66 8.79
CA VAL A 64 4.39 -7.46 7.55
C VAL A 64 3.62 -6.51 6.64
N MET A 65 4.17 -5.33 6.41
CA MET A 65 3.64 -4.40 5.42
C MET A 65 4.04 -4.87 4.03
N ALA A 66 3.10 -5.43 3.29
CA ALA A 66 3.34 -5.82 1.89
C ALA A 66 3.59 -4.58 1.00
N VAL A 67 2.94 -3.47 1.34
CA VAL A 67 3.11 -2.17 0.69
C VAL A 67 2.98 -1.07 1.75
N ALA A 68 3.96 -0.19 1.81
CA ALA A 68 3.92 1.03 2.61
C ALA A 68 4.44 2.22 1.79
N ASN A 69 3.78 3.36 1.86
CA ASN A 69 4.18 4.56 1.12
C ASN A 69 5.40 5.21 1.78
N ASP A 70 5.28 5.50 3.06
CA ASP A 70 6.35 6.03 3.91
C ASP A 70 6.18 5.51 5.36
N PRO A 71 6.73 4.35 5.70
CA PRO A 71 6.57 3.78 7.03
C PRO A 71 7.42 4.46 8.11
N VAL A 72 8.48 5.19 7.73
CA VAL A 72 9.34 5.92 8.66
C VAL A 72 8.71 7.27 8.98
N GLY A 73 8.37 8.08 7.98
CA GLY A 73 7.69 9.36 8.17
C GLY A 73 6.32 9.20 8.84
N GLY A 74 5.62 8.09 8.57
CA GLY A 74 4.38 7.73 9.27
C GLY A 74 4.56 7.18 10.69
N GLY A 75 5.79 7.11 11.24
CA GLY A 75 6.07 6.65 12.61
C GLY A 75 5.76 5.16 12.86
N LEU A 76 5.64 4.35 11.82
CA LEU A 76 5.32 2.94 11.96
C LEU A 76 6.55 2.09 12.31
N VAL A 77 7.70 2.49 11.79
CA VAL A 77 9.00 1.87 12.05
C VAL A 77 10.06 2.94 12.31
N ALA A 78 11.11 2.60 13.05
CA ALA A 78 12.17 3.55 13.39
C ALA A 78 13.04 3.89 12.18
N THR A 79 13.47 2.88 11.42
CA THR A 79 14.20 3.03 10.16
C THR A 79 13.87 1.85 9.23
N LEU A 80 14.13 1.98 7.93
CA LEU A 80 13.92 0.88 6.98
C LEU A 80 14.85 -0.30 7.23
N ALA A 81 16.11 -0.05 7.63
CA ALA A 81 17.09 -1.09 7.88
C ALA A 81 16.90 -1.78 9.24
N ARG A 82 16.34 -1.07 10.22
CA ARG A 82 16.07 -1.57 11.58
C ARG A 82 14.68 -1.09 12.02
N PRO A 83 13.62 -1.78 11.58
CA PRO A 83 12.25 -1.35 11.84
C PRO A 83 11.94 -1.21 13.34
N GLY A 84 12.47 -2.12 14.16
CA GLY A 84 12.19 -2.20 15.59
C GLY A 84 10.77 -2.71 15.89
N GLY A 85 10.59 -3.36 17.01
CA GLY A 85 9.29 -3.92 17.40
C GLY A 85 8.82 -5.07 16.50
N ASN A 86 7.48 -5.20 16.38
CA ASN A 86 6.83 -6.30 15.65
C ASN A 86 6.38 -5.94 14.22
N VAL A 87 6.80 -4.80 13.69
CA VAL A 87 6.42 -4.32 12.34
C VAL A 87 7.62 -4.37 11.41
N THR A 88 7.46 -4.95 10.23
CA THR A 88 8.43 -4.95 9.13
C THR A 88 7.72 -4.85 7.78
N GLY A 89 8.45 -4.70 6.68
CA GLY A 89 7.84 -4.72 5.35
C GLY A 89 8.60 -3.95 4.29
N LEU A 90 7.91 -3.64 3.20
CA LEU A 90 8.44 -2.95 2.03
C LEU A 90 7.95 -1.50 1.98
N SER A 91 8.84 -0.55 1.69
CA SER A 91 8.51 0.85 1.45
C SER A 91 8.62 1.20 -0.02
N LEU A 92 7.62 1.94 -0.52
CA LEU A 92 7.60 2.52 -1.86
C LEU A 92 8.20 3.94 -1.91
N GLN A 93 8.45 4.56 -0.76
CA GLN A 93 8.90 5.96 -0.65
C GLN A 93 8.11 6.90 -1.59
N THR A 94 6.80 6.76 -1.55
CA THR A 94 5.87 7.44 -2.48
C THR A 94 5.94 8.97 -2.42
N PRO A 95 6.13 9.62 -1.24
CA PRO A 95 6.25 11.07 -1.16
C PRO A 95 7.37 11.64 -2.03
N ASP A 96 8.55 11.00 -2.06
CA ASP A 96 9.73 11.45 -2.80
C ASP A 96 9.48 11.59 -4.32
N LEU A 97 8.42 10.98 -4.84
CA LEU A 97 8.05 11.01 -6.24
C LEU A 97 7.03 12.11 -6.59
N ALA A 98 6.50 12.83 -5.60
CA ALA A 98 5.46 13.84 -5.80
C ALA A 98 5.92 14.94 -6.76
N GLY A 99 7.10 15.50 -6.53
CA GLY A 99 7.68 16.53 -7.40
C GLY A 99 7.80 16.07 -8.85
N LYS A 100 8.32 14.85 -9.07
CA LYS A 100 8.45 14.32 -10.44
C LYS A 100 7.12 14.08 -11.13
N ARG A 101 6.10 13.66 -10.40
CA ARG A 101 4.74 13.54 -10.94
C ARG A 101 4.20 14.88 -11.40
N LEU A 102 4.41 15.95 -10.63
CA LEU A 102 3.96 17.29 -11.00
C LEU A 102 4.71 17.87 -12.20
N GLU A 103 6.03 17.64 -12.29
CA GLU A 103 6.81 18.02 -13.47
C GLU A 103 6.24 17.36 -14.73
N LEU A 104 6.04 16.03 -14.70
CA LEU A 104 5.49 15.27 -15.82
C LEU A 104 4.07 15.74 -16.17
N LEU A 105 3.23 16.00 -15.17
CA LEU A 105 1.87 16.50 -15.42
C LEU A 105 1.91 17.86 -16.10
N ARG A 106 2.82 18.75 -15.71
CA ARG A 106 3.01 20.07 -16.31
C ARG A 106 3.52 20.01 -17.75
N GLU A 107 4.36 19.03 -18.08
CA GLU A 107 4.82 18.81 -19.45
C GLU A 107 3.67 18.42 -20.37
N VAL A 108 2.70 17.63 -19.87
CA VAL A 108 1.56 17.12 -20.66
C VAL A 108 0.39 18.10 -20.65
N VAL A 109 0.27 18.97 -19.64
CA VAL A 109 -0.79 19.95 -19.49
C VAL A 109 -0.18 21.36 -19.56
N PRO A 110 0.04 21.92 -20.77
CA PRO A 110 0.55 23.26 -20.92
C PRO A 110 -0.41 24.30 -20.31
N GLY A 111 0.11 25.14 -19.42
CA GLY A 111 -0.73 26.15 -18.74
C GLY A 111 -1.41 25.67 -17.49
N LEU A 112 -1.04 24.51 -16.94
CA LEU A 112 -1.46 24.05 -15.62
C LEU A 112 -1.21 25.13 -14.55
N ARG A 113 -2.25 25.55 -13.86
CA ARG A 113 -2.22 26.55 -12.77
C ARG A 113 -2.89 26.07 -11.51
N ARG A 114 -3.93 25.25 -11.62
CA ARG A 114 -4.77 24.81 -10.50
C ARG A 114 -4.78 23.28 -10.47
N LEU A 115 -4.21 22.74 -9.41
CA LEU A 115 -4.11 21.30 -9.17
C LEU A 115 -5.13 20.88 -8.13
N ALA A 116 -6.04 19.99 -8.49
CA ALA A 116 -6.84 19.26 -7.51
C ALA A 116 -6.03 18.07 -6.97
N VAL A 117 -6.07 17.83 -5.67
CA VAL A 117 -5.42 16.69 -5.02
C VAL A 117 -6.48 15.88 -4.30
N LEU A 118 -6.78 14.69 -4.79
CA LEU A 118 -7.70 13.77 -4.14
C LEU A 118 -6.96 13.04 -3.01
N ALA A 119 -7.35 13.31 -1.76
CA ALA A 119 -6.69 12.83 -0.56
C ALA A 119 -7.68 12.15 0.40
N ASN A 120 -7.28 11.01 0.96
CA ASN A 120 -8.01 10.35 2.04
C ASN A 120 -7.70 11.02 3.38
N VAL A 121 -8.57 11.94 3.79
CA VAL A 121 -8.38 12.72 5.03
C VAL A 121 -8.64 11.91 6.31
N ALA A 122 -9.09 10.68 6.21
CA ALA A 122 -9.19 9.75 7.34
C ALA A 122 -7.92 8.90 7.52
N ASN A 123 -7.02 8.88 6.53
CA ASN A 123 -5.78 8.12 6.58
C ASN A 123 -4.58 9.04 6.75
N THR A 124 -4.07 9.14 7.97
CA THR A 124 -2.90 9.97 8.28
C THR A 124 -1.62 9.52 7.57
N ALA A 125 -1.57 8.29 7.10
CA ALA A 125 -0.41 7.77 6.35
C ALA A 125 -0.24 8.40 4.95
N THR A 126 -1.26 9.10 4.44
CA THR A 126 -1.17 9.85 3.17
C THR A 126 -0.75 11.31 3.37
N ALA A 127 -0.74 11.82 4.60
CA ALA A 127 -0.39 13.21 4.88
C ALA A 127 1.00 13.61 4.33
N PRO A 128 2.08 12.83 4.49
CA PRO A 128 3.37 13.18 3.92
C PRO A 128 3.35 13.35 2.39
N GLU A 129 2.59 12.52 1.67
CA GLU A 129 2.45 12.67 0.22
C GLU A 129 1.70 13.97 -0.15
N VAL A 130 0.66 14.33 0.61
CA VAL A 130 -0.09 15.58 0.40
C VAL A 130 0.81 16.79 0.65
N ASP A 131 1.62 16.76 1.72
CA ASP A 131 2.54 17.84 2.07
C ASP A 131 3.62 18.02 0.99
N GLU A 132 4.19 16.93 0.48
CA GLU A 132 5.17 16.97 -0.62
C GLU A 132 4.56 17.46 -1.93
N VAL A 133 3.32 17.05 -2.25
CA VAL A 133 2.59 17.59 -3.40
C VAL A 133 2.37 19.09 -3.25
N ALA A 134 1.97 19.56 -2.07
CA ALA A 134 1.75 20.99 -1.81
C ALA A 134 3.07 21.78 -1.93
N ALA A 135 4.17 21.28 -1.37
CA ALA A 135 5.49 21.89 -1.47
C ALA A 135 5.99 21.97 -2.93
N ALA A 136 5.89 20.87 -3.67
CA ALA A 136 6.28 20.83 -5.07
C ALA A 136 5.40 21.74 -5.95
N ALA A 137 4.09 21.77 -5.70
CA ALA A 137 3.15 22.67 -6.38
C ALA A 137 3.49 24.14 -6.12
N GLY A 138 3.82 24.50 -4.86
CA GLY A 138 4.28 25.83 -4.51
C GLY A 138 5.53 26.25 -5.28
N THR A 139 6.52 25.36 -5.41
CA THR A 139 7.73 25.59 -6.20
C THR A 139 7.44 25.81 -7.69
N LEU A 140 6.41 25.16 -8.21
CA LEU A 140 5.96 25.27 -9.61
C LEU A 140 4.96 26.42 -9.83
N GLY A 141 4.59 27.15 -8.79
CA GLY A 141 3.62 28.25 -8.85
C GLY A 141 2.17 27.79 -9.12
N LEU A 142 1.82 26.58 -8.67
CA LEU A 142 0.48 26.01 -8.82
C LEU A 142 -0.38 26.29 -7.58
N GLU A 143 -1.64 26.62 -7.79
CA GLU A 143 -2.65 26.62 -6.73
C GLU A 143 -3.10 25.17 -6.46
N VAL A 144 -3.20 24.79 -5.18
CA VAL A 144 -3.63 23.46 -4.77
C VAL A 144 -5.00 23.52 -4.12
N VAL A 145 -5.89 22.63 -4.54
CA VAL A 145 -7.20 22.40 -3.93
C VAL A 145 -7.30 20.96 -3.47
N ILE A 146 -7.52 20.73 -2.18
CA ILE A 146 -7.65 19.38 -1.63
C ILE A 146 -9.09 18.89 -1.76
N LEU A 147 -9.28 17.78 -2.46
CA LEU A 147 -10.53 17.03 -2.53
C LEU A 147 -10.49 15.94 -1.45
N GLY A 148 -10.99 16.28 -0.27
CA GLY A 148 -11.00 15.36 0.87
C GLY A 148 -12.10 14.30 0.74
N ALA A 149 -11.74 13.03 0.80
CA ALA A 149 -12.68 11.92 0.92
C ALA A 149 -12.29 11.03 2.10
N ARG A 150 -13.26 10.50 2.82
CA ARG A 150 -13.06 9.53 3.91
C ARG A 150 -13.55 8.15 3.52
N ARG A 151 -14.53 8.10 2.63
CA ARG A 151 -15.20 6.89 2.13
C ARG A 151 -15.43 7.01 0.63
N GLY A 152 -15.75 5.89 -0.02
CA GLY A 152 -16.02 5.87 -1.46
C GLY A 152 -17.17 6.78 -1.90
N GLU A 153 -18.17 6.95 -1.05
CA GLU A 153 -19.32 7.83 -1.30
C GLU A 153 -18.95 9.32 -1.33
N ASP A 154 -17.89 9.74 -0.63
CA ASP A 154 -17.45 11.13 -0.58
C ASP A 154 -16.73 11.58 -1.88
N ILE A 155 -16.22 10.62 -2.68
CA ILE A 155 -15.40 10.90 -3.86
C ILE A 155 -16.15 11.75 -4.89
N ALA A 156 -17.37 11.35 -5.26
CA ALA A 156 -18.12 12.09 -6.27
C ALA A 156 -18.54 13.48 -5.81
N PRO A 157 -19.09 13.70 -4.59
CA PRO A 157 -19.37 15.03 -4.07
C PRO A 157 -18.13 15.94 -4.01
N ALA A 158 -17.00 15.42 -3.52
CA ALA A 158 -15.75 16.19 -3.45
C ALA A 158 -15.25 16.60 -4.84
N PHE A 159 -15.38 15.70 -5.82
CA PHE A 159 -15.03 15.98 -7.20
C PHE A 159 -15.96 17.04 -7.84
N GLU A 160 -17.28 16.85 -7.73
CA GLU A 160 -18.27 17.76 -8.32
C GLU A 160 -18.15 19.19 -7.79
N ALA A 161 -17.83 19.36 -6.51
CA ALA A 161 -17.66 20.67 -5.90
C ALA A 161 -16.47 21.46 -6.46
N HIS A 162 -15.51 20.82 -7.13
CA HIS A 162 -14.24 21.44 -7.53
C HIS A 162 -13.81 21.21 -8.98
N LYS A 163 -14.52 20.40 -9.75
CA LYS A 163 -14.13 20.00 -11.12
C LYS A 163 -13.90 21.18 -12.07
N GLU A 164 -14.64 22.27 -11.90
CA GLU A 164 -14.51 23.49 -12.73
C GLU A 164 -13.36 24.40 -12.26
N ARG A 165 -12.78 24.12 -11.11
CA ARG A 165 -11.72 24.92 -10.49
C ARG A 165 -10.32 24.31 -10.64
N ALA A 166 -10.21 23.18 -11.31
CA ALA A 166 -8.95 22.47 -11.49
C ALA A 166 -8.64 22.27 -12.97
N ASP A 167 -7.36 22.36 -13.30
CA ASP A 167 -6.84 22.10 -14.63
C ASP A 167 -6.31 20.68 -14.76
N ALA A 168 -5.99 20.02 -13.61
CA ALA A 168 -5.60 18.63 -13.53
C ALA A 168 -5.88 18.04 -12.14
N LEU A 169 -5.88 16.71 -12.03
CA LEU A 169 -6.07 15.96 -10.80
C LEU A 169 -4.84 15.12 -10.45
N TYR A 170 -4.39 15.24 -9.22
CA TYR A 170 -3.45 14.32 -8.59
C TYR A 170 -4.21 13.38 -7.65
N VAL A 171 -4.03 12.06 -7.79
CA VAL A 171 -4.63 11.08 -6.88
C VAL A 171 -3.55 10.50 -5.99
N THR A 172 -3.67 10.72 -4.67
CA THR A 172 -2.71 10.18 -3.70
C THR A 172 -2.77 8.65 -3.63
N ALA A 173 -1.67 8.05 -3.23
CA ALA A 173 -1.52 6.60 -3.13
C ALA A 173 -2.26 6.05 -1.89
N ASP A 174 -3.55 5.77 -2.02
CA ASP A 174 -4.40 5.25 -0.95
C ASP A 174 -5.27 4.07 -1.42
N GLY A 175 -5.46 3.08 -0.54
CA GLY A 175 -6.26 1.89 -0.81
C GLY A 175 -7.72 2.19 -1.13
N LEU A 176 -8.30 3.25 -0.52
CA LEU A 176 -9.64 3.73 -0.83
C LEU A 176 -9.76 4.08 -2.32
N PHE A 177 -8.82 4.88 -2.83
CA PHE A 177 -8.87 5.33 -4.21
C PHE A 177 -8.56 4.21 -5.19
N ASN A 178 -7.65 3.30 -4.84
CA ASN A 178 -7.39 2.13 -5.67
C ASN A 178 -8.63 1.22 -5.79
N THR A 179 -9.35 1.02 -4.71
CA THR A 179 -10.62 0.27 -4.71
C THR A 179 -11.67 0.95 -5.62
N HIS A 180 -11.73 2.27 -5.61
CA HIS A 180 -12.69 3.06 -6.38
C HIS A 180 -12.13 3.65 -7.68
N ARG A 181 -10.98 3.17 -8.18
CA ARG A 181 -10.29 3.73 -9.34
C ARG A 181 -11.14 3.81 -10.61
N VAL A 182 -11.99 2.83 -10.86
CA VAL A 182 -12.90 2.86 -12.03
C VAL A 182 -13.89 4.01 -11.91
N ARG A 183 -14.50 4.20 -10.73
CA ARG A 183 -15.42 5.31 -10.47
C ARG A 183 -14.72 6.67 -10.59
N ILE A 184 -13.52 6.82 -10.03
CA ILE A 184 -12.72 8.04 -10.15
C ILE A 184 -12.43 8.34 -11.61
N ASN A 185 -11.99 7.35 -12.38
CA ASN A 185 -11.69 7.52 -13.80
C ASN A 185 -12.93 7.88 -14.63
N THR A 186 -14.10 7.34 -14.30
CA THR A 186 -15.35 7.76 -14.94
C THR A 186 -15.63 9.24 -14.71
N LEU A 187 -15.44 9.74 -13.49
CA LEU A 187 -15.65 11.16 -13.14
C LEU A 187 -14.65 12.06 -13.89
N VAL A 188 -13.35 11.73 -13.88
CA VAL A 188 -12.31 12.56 -14.51
C VAL A 188 -12.42 12.57 -16.04
N LEU A 189 -12.78 11.46 -16.65
CA LEU A 189 -13.03 11.37 -18.10
C LEU A 189 -14.27 12.22 -18.49
N GLY A 190 -15.34 12.15 -17.71
CA GLY A 190 -16.53 12.98 -17.92
C GLY A 190 -16.24 14.47 -17.82
N ALA A 191 -15.33 14.88 -16.94
CA ALA A 191 -14.87 16.26 -16.77
C ALA A 191 -13.70 16.63 -17.70
N ARG A 192 -13.18 15.70 -18.49
CA ARG A 192 -11.97 15.87 -19.31
C ARG A 192 -10.77 16.40 -18.53
N LEU A 193 -10.63 15.96 -17.28
CA LEU A 193 -9.61 16.43 -16.35
C LEU A 193 -8.37 15.52 -16.41
N PRO A 194 -7.22 16.00 -16.91
CA PRO A 194 -5.97 15.24 -16.92
C PRO A 194 -5.63 14.75 -15.51
N THR A 195 -5.27 13.47 -15.37
CA THR A 195 -5.07 12.85 -14.07
C THR A 195 -3.76 12.10 -13.98
N ILE A 196 -3.04 12.28 -12.87
CA ILE A 196 -1.85 11.52 -12.53
C ILE A 196 -2.03 10.81 -11.19
N SER A 197 -1.47 9.61 -11.09
CA SER A 197 -1.41 8.83 -9.85
C SER A 197 -0.06 8.13 -9.69
N GLY A 198 0.21 7.59 -8.51
CA GLY A 198 1.39 6.75 -8.25
C GLY A 198 1.25 5.31 -8.75
N TRP A 199 0.05 4.85 -9.10
CA TRP A 199 -0.24 3.45 -9.38
C TRP A 199 -0.69 3.21 -10.82
N ARG A 200 -0.07 2.21 -11.44
CA ARG A 200 -0.34 1.80 -12.82
C ARG A 200 -1.80 1.39 -13.04
N GLU A 201 -2.43 0.81 -12.04
CA GLU A 201 -3.83 0.37 -12.07
C GLU A 201 -4.81 1.50 -12.40
N PHE A 202 -4.44 2.75 -12.13
CA PHE A 202 -5.21 3.91 -12.54
C PHE A 202 -5.18 4.13 -14.06
N VAL A 203 -4.03 3.96 -14.69
CA VAL A 203 -3.92 4.06 -16.17
C VAL A 203 -4.67 2.92 -16.83
N GLU A 204 -4.56 1.70 -16.29
CA GLU A 204 -5.32 0.54 -16.76
C GLU A 204 -6.84 0.75 -16.65
N ALA A 205 -7.28 1.59 -15.71
CA ALA A 205 -8.68 1.97 -15.53
C ALA A 205 -9.08 3.26 -16.29
N GLY A 206 -8.16 3.90 -17.04
CA GLY A 206 -8.46 5.04 -17.94
C GLY A 206 -7.87 6.39 -17.53
N SER A 207 -7.04 6.50 -16.48
CA SER A 207 -6.30 7.74 -16.18
C SER A 207 -5.28 8.07 -17.26
N LEU A 208 -4.94 9.35 -17.37
CA LEU A 208 -4.00 9.83 -18.37
C LEU A 208 -2.59 9.24 -18.15
N MET A 209 -2.10 9.28 -16.93
CA MET A 209 -0.74 8.84 -16.64
C MET A 209 -0.55 8.35 -15.18
N SER A 210 0.49 7.57 -14.99
CA SER A 210 0.99 7.20 -13.67
C SER A 210 2.51 7.23 -13.66
N TYR A 211 3.07 7.64 -12.53
CA TYR A 211 4.51 7.56 -12.32
C TYR A 211 4.79 7.08 -10.89
N GLY A 212 5.38 5.93 -10.76
CA GLY A 212 5.65 5.30 -9.47
C GLY A 212 6.27 3.92 -9.63
N GLN A 213 6.50 3.26 -8.52
CA GLN A 213 7.04 1.91 -8.52
C GLN A 213 6.01 0.90 -9.02
N THR A 214 6.45 -0.04 -9.82
CA THR A 214 5.60 -1.13 -10.29
C THR A 214 5.51 -2.20 -9.21
N THR A 215 4.37 -2.27 -8.53
CA THR A 215 4.07 -3.38 -7.62
C THR A 215 3.61 -4.60 -8.44
N ARG A 216 4.56 -5.36 -8.95
CA ARG A 216 4.24 -6.57 -9.75
C ARG A 216 3.54 -7.68 -8.97
N THR A 217 3.38 -7.54 -7.65
CA THR A 217 3.00 -8.64 -6.76
C THR A 217 1.77 -8.41 -5.87
N CYS A 218 1.16 -7.24 -5.90
CA CYS A 218 0.00 -6.93 -5.04
C CYS A 218 -1.19 -6.46 -5.87
N SER A 219 -1.56 -7.18 -6.93
CA SER A 219 -2.82 -6.97 -7.63
C SER A 219 -3.97 -7.54 -6.79
N GLY A 220 -4.49 -6.72 -5.91
CA GLY A 220 -5.64 -7.04 -5.08
C GLY A 220 -5.92 -5.88 -4.15
N ALA A 221 -7.19 -5.58 -3.87
CA ALA A 221 -7.57 -4.61 -2.86
C ALA A 221 -6.77 -4.85 -1.56
N PRO A 222 -6.52 -3.84 -0.71
CA PRO A 222 -5.80 -4.03 0.54
C PRO A 222 -6.55 -5.01 1.43
N ALA A 223 -6.23 -6.29 1.26
CA ALA A 223 -6.65 -7.33 2.17
C ALA A 223 -5.73 -7.26 3.38
N ILE A 224 -6.30 -7.20 4.56
CA ILE A 224 -5.57 -7.63 5.73
C ILE A 224 -5.57 -9.16 5.62
N MET A 225 -4.40 -9.72 5.32
CA MET A 225 -4.20 -11.15 5.25
C MET A 225 -3.47 -11.58 6.52
N SER A 226 -4.03 -12.50 7.26
CA SER A 226 -3.31 -13.18 8.34
C SER A 226 -2.96 -14.58 7.93
N THR A 227 -1.81 -15.05 8.38
CA THR A 227 -1.36 -16.41 8.17
C THR A 227 -1.21 -17.10 9.51
N ARG A 228 -1.86 -18.23 9.67
CA ARG A 228 -1.55 -19.19 10.72
C ARG A 228 -0.50 -20.15 10.18
N PHE A 229 0.71 -20.06 10.68
CA PHE A 229 1.66 -21.15 10.49
C PHE A 229 1.22 -22.27 11.44
N CYS A 230 0.66 -23.33 10.89
CA CYS A 230 0.57 -24.56 11.68
C CYS A 230 2.01 -25.01 11.92
N VAL A 231 2.54 -24.84 13.15
CA VAL A 231 3.79 -25.43 13.59
C VAL A 231 3.54 -26.94 13.76
N GLY A 232 3.46 -27.62 12.63
CA GLY A 232 3.51 -29.07 12.52
C GLY A 232 4.73 -29.38 11.67
N SER A 233 5.87 -29.64 12.32
CA SER A 233 7.14 -30.07 11.73
C SER A 233 7.60 -29.24 10.52
N SER A 234 8.60 -28.38 10.74
CA SER A 234 9.48 -27.93 9.65
C SER A 234 9.74 -29.07 8.70
N PRO A 235 9.71 -28.85 7.36
CA PRO A 235 10.28 -29.82 6.46
C PRO A 235 11.73 -29.98 6.89
N ALA A 236 12.03 -31.12 7.48
CA ALA A 236 13.37 -31.47 7.89
C ALA A 236 14.27 -31.32 6.67
N THR A 237 15.12 -30.30 6.66
CA THR A 237 16.28 -30.28 5.81
C THR A 237 17.11 -31.46 6.28
N SER A 238 16.89 -32.63 5.68
CA SER A 238 17.79 -33.77 5.78
C SER A 238 19.12 -33.36 5.14
N ARG A 239 19.95 -32.71 5.93
CA ARG A 239 21.39 -32.71 5.64
C ARG A 239 21.84 -34.14 5.85
N SER A 240 21.89 -34.91 4.77
CA SER A 240 22.65 -36.13 4.75
C SER A 240 24.12 -35.77 4.94
N SER A 241 24.59 -35.88 6.18
CA SER A 241 26.00 -35.87 6.47
C SER A 241 26.58 -37.24 6.09
N SER A 242 26.84 -37.42 4.83
CA SER A 242 27.76 -38.46 4.39
C SER A 242 29.19 -37.96 4.66
N ARG A 243 29.72 -38.32 5.84
CA ARG A 243 31.16 -38.31 6.08
C ARG A 243 31.79 -39.35 5.16
N PRO A 244 32.82 -39.05 4.40
CA PRO A 244 33.62 -40.10 3.80
C PRO A 244 34.42 -40.79 4.90
N SER A 245 34.25 -42.11 5.00
CA SER A 245 35.07 -43.00 5.81
C SER A 245 36.50 -42.93 5.32
N SER A 246 37.43 -42.63 6.24
CA SER A 246 38.86 -42.76 6.06
C SER A 246 39.23 -44.21 5.75
N ILE A 247 39.80 -44.45 4.59
CA ILE A 247 40.48 -45.68 4.28
C ILE A 247 41.88 -45.60 4.84
N SER A 248 42.15 -46.38 5.90
CA SER A 248 43.49 -46.68 6.36
C SER A 248 44.12 -47.69 5.39
N SER A 249 45.19 -47.32 4.73
CA SER A 249 46.11 -48.27 4.09
C SER A 249 47.25 -48.56 5.05
N SER A 250 47.29 -49.81 5.49
CA SER A 250 48.50 -50.44 6.02
C SER A 250 49.20 -51.15 4.85
N THR A 251 50.40 -50.85 4.64
CA THR A 251 51.62 -51.62 4.43
C THR A 251 52.65 -50.78 3.67
#